data_2a666af93d2dabfd1d93ffea865da049
#
_entry.id   2a666af93d2dabfd1d93ffea865da049
#
_cell.length_a   1.000
_cell.length_b   1.000
_cell.length_c   1.000
_cell.angle_alpha   90.00
_cell.angle_beta   90.00
_cell.angle_gamma   90.00
#
_symmetry.space_group_name_H-M   'P 1'
#
loop_
_entity.id
_entity.type
_entity.pdbx_description
1 polymer ?
#
loop_
_entity_poly.entity_id
_entity_poly.type
_entity_poly.pdbx_seq_one_letter_code
_entity_poly.pdbx_strand_id
1 'polypeptide(L)'
;FVRQGQSDLVDWIVRRFRALGHDIDTADAQYLIFLCGDLMNGLISEIGKIGAYAQNRRGTRQDIYAVAIPVIDAVVFQMTDALTRKEMDRAFSVLHDLLRLQQAPIMILAVLGKHFRQLYTARVALESGEGSRWLMELWGMRSAYPADKLMEGARRHGLDWCRQAMRRCAETDLAMKSVSGADAKELLVSLVLELAAGGTAC
;
A
#
# COMPACT_ATOMS: atom_id res chain seq x y z
N PHE A 1 -15.47 12.58 17.77
CA PHE A 1 -14.78 12.87 16.49
C PHE A 1 -15.34 11.90 15.45
N VAL A 2 -16.21 12.40 14.55
CA VAL A 2 -16.70 11.61 13.42
C VAL A 2 -15.57 11.62 12.36
N ARG A 3 -15.10 10.45 11.92
CA ARG A 3 -14.18 10.35 10.77
C ARG A 3 -14.88 10.90 9.54
N GLN A 4 -14.28 11.86 8.86
CA GLN A 4 -14.81 12.47 7.65
C GLN A 4 -14.91 11.42 6.52
N GLY A 5 -15.89 11.59 5.62
CA GLY A 5 -16.02 10.79 4.42
C GLY A 5 -14.81 10.92 3.50
N GLN A 6 -14.67 9.99 2.53
CA GLN A 6 -13.53 10.03 1.59
C GLN A 6 -13.54 11.28 0.72
N SER A 7 -14.69 11.66 0.16
CA SER A 7 -14.88 12.89 -0.62
C SER A 7 -14.48 14.12 0.18
N ASP A 8 -14.93 14.19 1.45
CA ASP A 8 -14.69 15.33 2.31
C ASP A 8 -13.19 15.54 2.60
N LEU A 9 -12.42 14.44 2.73
CA LEU A 9 -10.98 14.51 2.98
C LEU A 9 -10.22 14.96 1.72
N VAL A 10 -10.60 14.49 0.55
CA VAL A 10 -10.01 14.94 -0.74
C VAL A 10 -10.29 16.43 -0.94
N ASP A 11 -11.55 16.85 -0.76
CA ASP A 11 -11.94 18.25 -0.90
C ASP A 11 -11.23 19.13 0.12
N TRP A 12 -11.02 18.62 1.34
CA TRP A 12 -10.26 19.32 2.37
C TRP A 12 -8.79 19.50 1.96
N ILE A 13 -8.13 18.46 1.40
CA ILE A 13 -6.77 18.56 0.89
C ILE A 13 -6.67 19.61 -0.21
N VAL A 14 -7.58 19.58 -1.18
CA VAL A 14 -7.60 20.55 -2.29
C VAL A 14 -7.77 21.99 -1.73
N ARG A 15 -8.71 22.19 -0.80
CA ARG A 15 -8.87 23.51 -0.15
C ARG A 15 -7.62 23.95 0.61
N ARG A 16 -6.92 23.00 1.25
CA ARG A 16 -5.71 23.31 2.03
C ARG A 16 -4.56 23.72 1.11
N PHE A 17 -4.38 23.05 -0.03
CA PHE A 17 -3.41 23.47 -1.06
C PHE A 17 -3.71 24.87 -1.58
N ARG A 18 -4.98 25.18 -1.89
CA ARG A 18 -5.40 26.52 -2.33
C ARG A 18 -5.12 27.60 -1.28
N ALA A 19 -5.32 27.30 -0.02
CA ALA A 19 -5.00 28.22 1.08
C ALA A 19 -3.50 28.54 1.19
N LEU A 20 -2.63 27.69 0.63
CA LEU A 20 -1.19 27.91 0.52
C LEU A 20 -0.79 28.53 -0.83
N GLY A 21 -1.75 28.90 -1.69
CA GLY A 21 -1.49 29.44 -3.01
C GLY A 21 -1.16 28.41 -4.09
N HIS A 22 -1.47 27.12 -3.84
CA HIS A 22 -1.20 26.01 -4.76
C HIS A 22 -2.48 25.30 -5.18
N ASP A 23 -2.44 24.62 -6.32
CA ASP A 23 -3.46 23.66 -6.74
C ASP A 23 -2.91 22.24 -6.68
N ILE A 24 -3.82 21.27 -6.54
CA ILE A 24 -3.54 19.83 -6.64
C ILE A 24 -4.71 19.14 -7.32
N ASP A 25 -4.42 18.12 -8.15
CA ASP A 25 -5.46 17.28 -8.75
C ASP A 25 -6.11 16.35 -7.72
N THR A 26 -7.39 16.05 -7.92
CA THR A 26 -8.13 15.07 -7.11
C THR A 26 -7.43 13.72 -7.05
N ALA A 27 -6.88 13.25 -8.18
CA ALA A 27 -6.13 11.99 -8.25
C ALA A 27 -4.84 12.03 -7.41
N ASP A 28 -4.15 13.16 -7.40
CA ASP A 28 -2.93 13.34 -6.60
C ASP A 28 -3.24 13.57 -5.10
N ALA A 29 -4.37 14.21 -4.78
CA ALA A 29 -4.87 14.28 -3.41
C ALA A 29 -5.24 12.89 -2.87
N GLN A 30 -5.87 12.03 -3.66
CA GLN A 30 -6.15 10.64 -3.32
C GLN A 30 -4.86 9.83 -3.13
N TYR A 31 -3.87 10.06 -3.98
CA TYR A 31 -2.56 9.43 -3.85
C TYR A 31 -1.84 9.87 -2.57
N LEU A 32 -1.93 11.14 -2.20
CA LEU A 32 -1.37 11.65 -0.94
C LEU A 32 -2.00 10.95 0.28
N ILE A 33 -3.32 10.76 0.29
CA ILE A 33 -4.01 10.00 1.33
C ILE A 33 -3.49 8.55 1.40
N PHE A 34 -3.32 7.89 0.26
CA PHE A 34 -2.76 6.55 0.21
C PHE A 34 -1.33 6.52 0.77
N LEU A 35 -0.49 7.46 0.36
CA LEU A 35 0.93 7.48 0.70
C LEU A 35 1.19 7.83 2.16
N CYS A 36 0.48 8.82 2.71
CA CYS A 36 0.74 9.42 4.02
C CYS A 36 -0.31 9.05 5.10
N GLY A 37 -1.34 8.30 4.72
CA GLY A 37 -2.46 7.98 5.60
C GLY A 37 -3.52 9.09 5.67
N ASP A 38 -4.55 8.85 6.50
CA ASP A 38 -5.75 9.70 6.60
C ASP A 38 -5.77 10.59 7.86
N LEU A 39 -4.66 10.64 8.59
CA LEU A 39 -4.55 11.49 9.78
C LEU A 39 -4.32 12.96 9.38
N MET A 40 -5.27 13.82 9.71
CA MET A 40 -5.26 15.23 9.31
C MET A 40 -3.97 15.97 9.72
N ASN A 41 -3.46 15.74 10.95
CA ASN A 41 -2.23 16.39 11.42
C ASN A 41 -1.01 15.97 10.57
N GLY A 42 -0.91 14.69 10.18
CA GLY A 42 0.11 14.22 9.27
C GLY A 42 -0.04 14.88 7.90
N LEU A 43 -1.26 14.89 7.34
CA LEU A 43 -1.54 15.51 6.05
C LEU A 43 -1.23 17.00 6.01
N ILE A 44 -1.49 17.76 7.09
CA ILE A 44 -1.13 19.19 7.19
C ILE A 44 0.37 19.36 6.98
N SER A 45 1.19 18.56 7.66
CA SER A 45 2.65 18.63 7.54
C SER A 45 3.12 18.28 6.12
N GLU A 46 2.58 17.22 5.53
CA GLU A 46 2.94 16.80 4.18
C GLU A 46 2.52 17.83 3.12
N ILE A 47 1.29 18.38 3.22
CA ILE A 47 0.82 19.46 2.33
C ILE A 47 1.73 20.69 2.40
N GLY A 48 2.16 21.08 3.61
CA GLY A 48 3.09 22.19 3.77
C GLY A 48 4.43 21.96 3.09
N LYS A 49 5.03 20.76 3.22
CA LYS A 49 6.28 20.38 2.55
C LYS A 49 6.13 20.36 1.02
N ILE A 50 5.05 19.75 0.52
CA ILE A 50 4.80 19.65 -0.92
C ILE A 50 4.58 21.05 -1.50
N GLY A 51 3.80 21.91 -0.85
CA GLY A 51 3.59 23.29 -1.28
C GLY A 51 4.91 24.09 -1.34
N ALA A 52 5.72 24.01 -0.29
CA ALA A 52 7.03 24.67 -0.27
C ALA A 52 7.97 24.15 -1.37
N TYR A 53 7.94 22.84 -1.68
CA TYR A 53 8.76 22.25 -2.73
C TYR A 53 8.26 22.62 -4.14
N ALA A 54 6.95 22.63 -4.34
CA ALA A 54 6.33 23.01 -5.62
C ALA A 54 6.50 24.50 -5.95
N GLN A 55 6.88 25.33 -4.98
CA GLN A 55 7.00 26.79 -5.10
C GLN A 55 5.69 27.40 -5.63
N ASN A 56 5.73 28.14 -6.75
CA ASN A 56 4.56 28.85 -7.31
C ASN A 56 3.82 28.06 -8.41
N ARG A 57 4.04 26.74 -8.48
CA ARG A 57 3.36 25.87 -9.44
C ARG A 57 2.41 24.89 -8.76
N ARG A 58 1.62 24.21 -9.56
CA ARG A 58 0.73 23.14 -9.12
C ARG A 58 1.53 21.99 -8.47
N GLY A 59 1.05 21.50 -7.33
CA GLY A 59 1.57 20.28 -6.71
C GLY A 59 1.24 19.04 -7.57
N THR A 60 2.25 18.26 -7.88
CA THR A 60 2.13 17.07 -8.73
C THR A 60 2.48 15.80 -7.94
N ARG A 61 2.15 14.64 -8.53
CA ARG A 61 2.56 13.34 -8.00
C ARG A 61 4.07 13.23 -7.81
N GLN A 62 4.85 13.84 -8.70
CA GLN A 62 6.31 13.85 -8.57
C GLN A 62 6.77 14.63 -7.34
N ASP A 63 6.12 15.73 -7.00
CA ASP A 63 6.41 16.50 -5.80
C ASP A 63 6.05 15.73 -4.54
N ILE A 64 4.91 15.05 -4.54
CA ILE A 64 4.52 14.13 -3.46
C ILE A 64 5.61 13.07 -3.27
N TYR A 65 6.05 12.44 -4.36
CA TYR A 65 7.10 11.41 -4.32
C TYR A 65 8.44 11.93 -3.79
N ALA A 66 8.78 13.20 -4.11
CA ALA A 66 10.06 13.80 -3.75
C ALA A 66 10.19 14.13 -2.26
N VAL A 67 9.08 14.52 -1.60
CA VAL A 67 9.17 15.09 -0.24
C VAL A 67 8.27 14.45 0.79
N ALA A 68 7.22 13.74 0.39
CA ALA A 68 6.29 13.13 1.33
C ALA A 68 6.88 11.87 1.98
N ILE A 69 6.62 11.70 3.27
CA ILE A 69 7.06 10.52 4.02
C ILE A 69 5.94 9.47 3.99
N PRO A 70 6.17 8.31 3.33
CA PRO A 70 5.16 7.28 3.24
C PRO A 70 4.95 6.56 4.57
N VAL A 71 3.69 6.18 4.86
CA VAL A 71 3.39 5.23 5.94
C VAL A 71 3.81 3.81 5.54
N ILE A 72 4.10 2.97 6.54
CA ILE A 72 4.53 1.58 6.31
C ILE A 72 3.57 0.80 5.39
N ASP A 73 2.26 1.03 5.54
CA ASP A 73 1.22 0.40 4.73
C ASP A 73 1.42 0.70 3.23
N ALA A 74 1.72 1.94 2.87
CA ALA A 74 1.98 2.33 1.50
C ALA A 74 3.28 1.73 0.94
N VAL A 75 4.33 1.65 1.76
CA VAL A 75 5.62 1.06 1.34
C VAL A 75 5.48 -0.45 1.12
N VAL A 76 4.85 -1.17 2.06
CA VAL A 76 4.59 -2.61 1.90
C VAL A 76 3.64 -2.88 0.74
N PHE A 77 2.68 -1.97 0.47
CA PHE A 77 1.83 -2.06 -0.72
C PHE A 77 2.65 -2.01 -2.02
N GLN A 78 3.66 -1.15 -2.10
CA GLN A 78 4.56 -1.10 -3.27
C GLN A 78 5.31 -2.42 -3.46
N MET A 79 5.73 -3.06 -2.38
CA MET A 79 6.35 -4.40 -2.43
C MET A 79 5.36 -5.44 -2.96
N THR A 80 4.12 -5.45 -2.46
CA THR A 80 3.06 -6.36 -2.92
C THR A 80 2.74 -6.14 -4.40
N ASP A 81 2.60 -4.89 -4.84
CA ASP A 81 2.38 -4.55 -6.26
C ASP A 81 3.53 -5.05 -7.14
N ALA A 82 4.79 -4.86 -6.70
CA ALA A 82 5.97 -5.37 -7.39
C ALA A 82 5.95 -6.92 -7.49
N LEU A 83 5.60 -7.63 -6.42
CA LEU A 83 5.45 -9.09 -6.43
C LEU A 83 4.38 -9.54 -7.45
N THR A 84 3.22 -8.86 -7.50
CA THR A 84 2.17 -9.19 -8.48
C THR A 84 2.57 -8.91 -9.92
N ARG A 85 3.55 -8.05 -10.14
CA ARG A 85 4.11 -7.70 -11.47
C ARG A 85 5.33 -8.53 -11.84
N LYS A 86 5.80 -9.39 -10.93
CA LYS A 86 7.07 -10.13 -11.09
C LYS A 86 8.30 -9.22 -11.19
N GLU A 87 8.21 -8.02 -10.62
CA GLU A 87 9.32 -7.05 -10.51
C GLU A 87 10.16 -7.36 -9.26
N MET A 88 10.91 -8.47 -9.30
CA MET A 88 11.56 -9.04 -8.11
C MET A 88 12.59 -8.10 -7.49
N ASP A 89 13.45 -7.49 -8.30
CA ASP A 89 14.48 -6.55 -7.83
C ASP A 89 13.86 -5.40 -7.04
N ARG A 90 12.72 -4.90 -7.52
CA ARG A 90 11.97 -3.85 -6.84
C ARG A 90 11.37 -4.33 -5.52
N ALA A 91 10.77 -5.52 -5.49
CA ALA A 91 10.21 -6.08 -4.27
C ALA A 91 11.28 -6.26 -3.19
N PHE A 92 12.47 -6.77 -3.56
CA PHE A 92 13.59 -6.94 -2.64
C PHE A 92 14.23 -5.62 -2.23
N SER A 93 14.33 -4.63 -3.12
CA SER A 93 14.81 -3.29 -2.77
C SER A 93 13.92 -2.66 -1.70
N VAL A 94 12.59 -2.75 -1.85
CA VAL A 94 11.64 -2.23 -0.86
C VAL A 94 11.77 -2.97 0.48
N LEU A 95 11.88 -4.30 0.46
CA LEU A 95 12.08 -5.09 1.68
C LEU A 95 13.37 -4.70 2.38
N HIS A 96 14.48 -4.60 1.64
CA HIS A 96 15.78 -4.17 2.18
C HIS A 96 15.70 -2.80 2.85
N ASP A 97 15.04 -1.83 2.21
CA ASP A 97 14.89 -0.49 2.77
C ASP A 97 14.05 -0.48 4.05
N LEU A 98 12.96 -1.25 4.10
CA LEU A 98 12.15 -1.42 5.32
C LEU A 98 12.98 -2.00 6.48
N LEU A 99 13.79 -3.03 6.21
CA LEU A 99 14.65 -3.65 7.22
C LEU A 99 15.81 -2.73 7.63
N ARG A 100 16.40 -1.98 6.70
CA ARG A 100 17.44 -0.98 6.98
C ARG A 100 16.91 0.16 7.84
N LEU A 101 15.66 0.56 7.66
CA LEU A 101 14.96 1.54 8.49
C LEU A 101 14.43 0.94 9.81
N GLN A 102 14.89 -0.27 10.16
CA GLN A 102 14.55 -0.96 11.40
C GLN A 102 13.05 -1.18 11.63
N GLN A 103 12.28 -1.28 10.54
CA GLN A 103 10.89 -1.67 10.67
C GLN A 103 10.80 -3.12 11.18
N ALA A 104 9.95 -3.33 12.19
CA ALA A 104 9.83 -4.64 12.79
C ALA A 104 9.30 -5.68 11.77
N PRO A 105 9.97 -6.83 11.55
CA PRO A 105 9.55 -7.83 10.57
C PRO A 105 8.11 -8.30 10.75
N ILE A 106 7.67 -8.44 11.99
CA ILE A 106 6.29 -8.84 12.31
C ILE A 106 5.26 -7.80 11.84
N MET A 107 5.59 -6.51 11.88
CA MET A 107 4.73 -5.44 11.38
C MET A 107 4.66 -5.44 9.84
N ILE A 108 5.81 -5.65 9.19
CA ILE A 108 5.86 -5.80 7.72
C ILE A 108 5.00 -6.99 7.30
N LEU A 109 5.14 -8.13 7.96
CA LEU A 109 4.38 -9.34 7.68
C LEU A 109 2.86 -9.13 7.89
N ALA A 110 2.46 -8.46 8.96
CA ALA A 110 1.05 -8.18 9.25
C ALA A 110 0.40 -7.35 8.13
N VAL A 111 1.12 -6.32 7.64
CA VAL A 111 0.67 -5.47 6.53
C VAL A 111 0.67 -6.26 5.22
N LEU A 112 1.70 -7.04 4.95
CA LEU A 112 1.80 -7.90 3.76
C LEU A 112 0.63 -8.90 3.70
N GLY A 113 0.34 -9.58 4.82
CA GLY A 113 -0.79 -10.49 4.93
C GLY A 113 -2.15 -9.80 4.73
N LYS A 114 -2.31 -8.56 5.22
CA LYS A 114 -3.49 -7.73 4.93
C LYS A 114 -3.64 -7.48 3.43
N HIS A 115 -2.55 -7.10 2.74
CA HIS A 115 -2.59 -6.81 1.30
C HIS A 115 -2.91 -8.05 0.47
N PHE A 116 -2.39 -9.22 0.83
CA PHE A 116 -2.76 -10.46 0.13
C PHE A 116 -4.22 -10.86 0.35
N ARG A 117 -4.79 -10.60 1.54
CA ARG A 117 -6.24 -10.76 1.76
C ARG A 117 -7.05 -9.81 0.87
N GLN A 118 -6.62 -8.56 0.75
CA GLN A 118 -7.26 -7.59 -0.14
C GLN A 118 -7.14 -8.01 -1.61
N LEU A 119 -5.98 -8.54 -2.04
CA LEU A 119 -5.77 -9.04 -3.38
C LEU A 119 -6.67 -10.26 -3.69
N TYR A 120 -6.77 -11.20 -2.73
CA TYR A 120 -7.69 -12.33 -2.83
C TYR A 120 -9.14 -11.84 -2.97
N THR A 121 -9.55 -10.89 -2.15
CA THR A 121 -10.90 -10.29 -2.22
C THR A 121 -11.13 -9.60 -3.57
N ALA A 122 -10.13 -8.89 -4.10
CA ALA A 122 -10.19 -8.28 -5.43
C ALA A 122 -10.35 -9.34 -6.54
N ARG A 123 -9.68 -10.50 -6.40
CA ARG A 123 -9.85 -11.60 -7.35
C ARG A 123 -11.26 -12.19 -7.31
N VAL A 124 -11.82 -12.40 -6.12
CA VAL A 124 -13.22 -12.85 -5.95
C VAL A 124 -14.18 -11.82 -6.56
N ALA A 125 -13.96 -10.52 -6.30
CA ALA A 125 -14.76 -9.44 -6.86
C ALA A 125 -14.79 -9.49 -8.40
N LEU A 126 -13.63 -9.69 -9.04
CA LEU A 126 -13.55 -9.83 -10.51
C LEU A 126 -14.38 -11.01 -11.04
N GLU A 127 -14.37 -12.14 -10.34
CA GLU A 127 -15.16 -13.31 -10.74
C GLU A 127 -16.67 -13.11 -10.56
N SER A 128 -17.04 -12.23 -9.62
CA SER A 128 -18.44 -11.85 -9.36
C SER A 128 -18.89 -10.62 -10.17
N GLY A 129 -18.04 -10.07 -11.05
CA GLY A 129 -18.36 -8.89 -11.86
C GLY A 129 -18.31 -7.57 -11.10
N GLU A 130 -17.73 -7.56 -9.88
CA GLU A 130 -17.59 -6.38 -9.05
C GLU A 130 -16.31 -5.59 -9.38
N GLY A 131 -16.32 -4.28 -9.08
CA GLY A 131 -15.23 -3.36 -9.36
C GLY A 131 -14.52 -2.81 -8.13
N SER A 132 -13.58 -1.89 -8.37
CA SER A 132 -12.79 -1.24 -7.31
C SER A 132 -13.66 -0.52 -6.28
N ARG A 133 -14.81 0.02 -6.66
CA ARG A 133 -15.72 0.70 -5.74
C ARG A 133 -16.24 -0.25 -4.64
N TRP A 134 -16.67 -1.46 -5.03
CA TRP A 134 -17.11 -2.48 -4.09
C TRP A 134 -15.96 -2.87 -3.12
N LEU A 135 -14.75 -3.03 -3.66
CA LEU A 135 -13.57 -3.32 -2.85
C LEU A 135 -13.26 -2.21 -1.84
N MET A 136 -13.41 -0.94 -2.26
CA MET A 136 -13.24 0.22 -1.39
C MET A 136 -14.24 0.23 -0.23
N GLU A 137 -15.52 -0.01 -0.53
CA GLU A 137 -16.59 -0.05 0.47
C GLU A 137 -16.34 -1.19 1.48
N LEU A 138 -16.02 -2.40 1.00
CA LEU A 138 -15.76 -3.55 1.85
C LEU A 138 -14.57 -3.36 2.80
N TRP A 139 -13.49 -2.78 2.32
CA TRP A 139 -12.25 -2.60 3.09
C TRP A 139 -12.14 -1.21 3.75
N GLY A 140 -13.13 -0.34 3.59
CA GLY A 140 -13.11 1.02 4.11
C GLY A 140 -11.93 1.86 3.57
N MET A 141 -11.56 1.65 2.30
CA MET A 141 -10.43 2.34 1.69
C MET A 141 -10.75 3.82 1.46
N ARG A 142 -9.84 4.71 1.85
CA ARG A 142 -9.97 6.17 1.74
C ARG A 142 -9.43 6.74 0.43
N SER A 143 -8.90 5.89 -0.45
CA SER A 143 -8.34 6.25 -1.75
C SER A 143 -8.71 5.19 -2.77
N ALA A 144 -9.05 5.59 -3.98
CA ALA A 144 -9.31 4.68 -5.08
C ALA A 144 -8.00 4.03 -5.59
N TYR A 145 -6.88 4.72 -5.42
CA TYR A 145 -5.58 4.27 -5.94
C TYR A 145 -5.20 2.83 -5.53
N PRO A 146 -5.21 2.45 -4.23
CA PRO A 146 -4.88 1.07 -3.85
C PRO A 146 -5.92 0.06 -4.34
N ALA A 147 -7.22 0.41 -4.39
CA ALA A 147 -8.26 -0.49 -4.89
C ALA A 147 -8.05 -0.80 -6.38
N ASP A 148 -7.78 0.21 -7.20
CA ASP A 148 -7.52 0.04 -8.63
C ASP A 148 -6.26 -0.82 -8.86
N LYS A 149 -5.20 -0.61 -8.09
CA LYS A 149 -3.99 -1.42 -8.13
C LYS A 149 -4.22 -2.88 -7.73
N LEU A 150 -5.03 -3.11 -6.70
CA LEU A 150 -5.41 -4.47 -6.29
C LEU A 150 -6.21 -5.17 -7.39
N MET A 151 -7.17 -4.49 -8.03
CA MET A 151 -7.91 -5.02 -9.16
C MET A 151 -6.99 -5.33 -10.35
N GLU A 152 -6.02 -4.47 -10.64
CA GLU A 152 -5.00 -4.69 -11.67
C GLU A 152 -4.13 -5.93 -11.35
N GLY A 153 -3.64 -6.05 -10.11
CA GLY A 153 -2.89 -7.22 -9.64
C GLY A 153 -3.70 -8.50 -9.69
N ALA A 154 -4.97 -8.45 -9.27
CA ALA A 154 -5.88 -9.58 -9.25
C ALA A 154 -6.20 -10.14 -10.65
N ARG A 155 -6.11 -9.33 -11.72
CA ARG A 155 -6.24 -9.82 -13.10
C ARG A 155 -5.06 -10.67 -13.55
N ARG A 156 -3.88 -10.52 -12.92
CA ARG A 156 -2.66 -11.27 -13.27
C ARG A 156 -2.54 -12.61 -12.57
N HIS A 157 -3.29 -12.82 -11.50
CA HIS A 157 -3.16 -14.01 -10.65
C HIS A 157 -4.52 -14.69 -10.44
N GLY A 158 -4.50 -16.03 -10.41
CA GLY A 158 -5.68 -16.84 -10.10
C GLY A 158 -5.95 -16.88 -8.58
N LEU A 159 -7.16 -17.36 -8.21
CA LEU A 159 -7.56 -17.53 -6.81
C LEU A 159 -6.58 -18.40 -6.01
N ASP A 160 -6.06 -19.46 -6.61
CA ASP A 160 -5.16 -20.40 -5.95
C ASP A 160 -3.84 -19.72 -5.55
N TRP A 161 -3.27 -18.90 -6.44
CA TRP A 161 -2.09 -18.13 -6.12
C TRP A 161 -2.34 -17.16 -4.95
N CYS A 162 -3.45 -16.41 -4.98
CA CYS A 162 -3.81 -15.49 -3.90
C CYS A 162 -4.01 -16.24 -2.58
N ARG A 163 -4.65 -17.43 -2.62
CA ARG A 163 -4.87 -18.29 -1.45
C ARG A 163 -3.55 -18.80 -0.86
N GLN A 164 -2.65 -19.26 -1.72
CA GLN A 164 -1.32 -19.70 -1.30
C GLN A 164 -0.51 -18.56 -0.68
N ALA A 165 -0.53 -17.37 -1.27
CA ALA A 165 0.16 -16.20 -0.71
C ALA A 165 -0.34 -15.87 0.71
N MET A 166 -1.66 -15.88 0.93
CA MET A 166 -2.23 -15.68 2.27
C MET A 166 -1.81 -16.78 3.24
N ARG A 167 -1.82 -18.04 2.80
CA ARG A 167 -1.43 -19.18 3.62
C ARG A 167 0.03 -19.08 4.05
N ARG A 168 0.93 -18.75 3.11
CA ARG A 168 2.36 -18.54 3.40
C ARG A 168 2.59 -17.43 4.42
N CYS A 169 1.86 -16.30 4.30
CA CYS A 169 1.92 -15.25 5.30
C CYS A 169 1.49 -15.75 6.70
N ALA A 170 0.43 -16.56 6.78
CA ALA A 170 -0.05 -17.09 8.04
C ALA A 170 0.93 -18.12 8.66
N GLU A 171 1.52 -18.98 7.84
CA GLU A 171 2.55 -19.96 8.27
C GLU A 171 3.80 -19.23 8.81
N THR A 172 4.23 -18.16 8.13
CA THR A 172 5.37 -17.33 8.57
C THR A 172 5.05 -16.58 9.88
N ASP A 173 3.83 -16.06 10.02
CA ASP A 173 3.40 -15.41 11.27
C ASP A 173 3.42 -16.39 12.46
N LEU A 174 2.95 -17.61 12.24
CA LEU A 174 3.01 -18.65 13.23
C LEU A 174 4.47 -19.01 13.59
N ALA A 175 5.33 -19.15 12.58
CA ALA A 175 6.76 -19.46 12.81
C ALA A 175 7.46 -18.35 13.61
N MET A 176 7.23 -17.08 13.28
CA MET A 176 7.80 -15.94 14.03
C MET A 176 7.37 -15.90 15.50
N LYS A 177 6.18 -16.42 15.83
CA LYS A 177 5.61 -16.36 17.18
C LYS A 177 5.88 -17.60 18.02
N SER A 178 6.05 -18.75 17.40
CA SER A 178 6.10 -20.05 18.11
C SER A 178 7.47 -20.71 18.13
N VAL A 179 8.40 -20.33 17.24
CA VAL A 179 9.73 -20.92 17.18
C VAL A 179 10.70 -20.08 17.99
N SER A 180 11.15 -20.60 19.15
CA SER A 180 12.17 -19.94 19.98
C SER A 180 13.49 -19.83 19.22
N GLY A 181 14.02 -18.60 19.10
CA GLY A 181 15.29 -18.34 18.42
C GLY A 181 15.18 -18.18 16.90
N ALA A 182 13.99 -18.21 16.31
CA ALA A 182 13.81 -17.92 14.89
C ALA A 182 14.18 -16.46 14.57
N ASP A 183 15.02 -16.27 13.55
CA ASP A 183 15.27 -14.91 13.04
C ASP A 183 14.08 -14.44 12.19
N ALA A 184 13.32 -13.51 12.75
CA ALA A 184 12.14 -12.96 12.09
C ALA A 184 12.48 -12.27 10.75
N LYS A 185 13.70 -11.73 10.57
CA LYS A 185 14.16 -11.15 9.30
C LYS A 185 14.37 -12.24 8.27
N GLU A 186 15.04 -13.34 8.63
CA GLU A 186 15.27 -14.47 7.74
C GLU A 186 13.95 -15.09 7.28
N LEU A 187 13.01 -15.29 8.22
CA LEU A 187 11.67 -15.79 7.90
C LEU A 187 10.92 -14.89 6.92
N LEU A 188 11.01 -13.57 7.11
CA LEU A 188 10.37 -12.62 6.21
C LEU A 188 11.02 -12.60 4.81
N VAL A 189 12.35 -12.65 4.73
CA VAL A 189 13.08 -12.73 3.46
C VAL A 189 12.73 -14.01 2.72
N SER A 190 12.70 -15.15 3.42
CA SER A 190 12.30 -16.45 2.86
C SER A 190 10.87 -16.41 2.30
N LEU A 191 9.92 -15.84 3.04
CA LEU A 191 8.55 -15.64 2.56
C LEU A 191 8.50 -14.85 1.26
N VAL A 192 9.21 -13.71 1.18
CA VAL A 192 9.21 -12.88 -0.04
C VAL A 192 9.83 -13.63 -1.22
N LEU A 193 10.90 -14.42 -0.99
CA LEU A 193 11.48 -15.31 -2.00
C LEU A 193 10.48 -16.37 -2.50
N GLU A 194 9.75 -17.02 -1.59
CA GLU A 194 8.75 -18.02 -1.95
C GLU A 194 7.58 -17.42 -2.75
N LEU A 195 7.11 -16.24 -2.33
CA LEU A 195 6.05 -15.51 -3.06
C LEU A 195 6.51 -15.09 -4.45
N ALA A 196 7.79 -14.72 -4.57
CA ALA A 196 8.43 -14.39 -5.82
C ALA A 196 8.54 -15.61 -6.75
N ALA A 197 8.98 -16.77 -6.23
CA ALA A 197 9.15 -18.01 -6.97
C ALA A 197 7.80 -18.66 -7.36
N GLY A 198 6.80 -18.62 -6.48
CA GLY A 198 5.47 -19.20 -6.72
C GLY A 198 4.67 -18.53 -7.84
N GLY A 199 5.11 -17.39 -8.35
CA GLY A 199 4.57 -16.78 -9.56
C GLY A 199 4.97 -17.46 -10.87
N THR A 200 5.79 -18.51 -10.82
CA THR A 200 6.30 -19.24 -12.00
C THR A 200 5.65 -20.62 -12.22
N ALA A 201 4.81 -21.09 -11.30
CA ALA A 201 4.06 -22.35 -11.50
C ALA A 201 2.72 -22.05 -12.17
N CYS A 202 2.69 -22.12 -13.50
CA CYS A 202 1.51 -22.42 -14.31
C CYS A 202 1.27 -23.90 -14.32
#